data_14bebb40cd788ac96c2b4c91ca153530
#
_entry.id   14bebb40cd788ac96c2b4c91ca153530
#
_cell.length_a   1.000
_cell.length_b   1.000
_cell.length_c   1.000
_cell.angle_alpha   90.00
_cell.angle_beta   90.00
_cell.angle_gamma   90.00
#
_symmetry.space_group_name_H-M   'P 1'
#
loop_
_entity.id
_entity.type
_entity.pdbx_description
1 polymer ?
#
loop_
_entity_poly.entity_id
_entity_poly.type
_entity_poly.pdbx_seq_one_letter_code
_entity_poly.pdbx_strand_id
1 'polypeptide(L)'
;IEEVLHALERGELREEVNRILLAQMATMHALNARYDLLVWESDIVRAGLLQKALALLEQSPHVFRPREGKYAGALVMDASPVIPGLEDPFFVLLRSNGTATYYAKDIAFQFWKMGILEGLRFRPYENPYYPGLRTSAPEGEAYTPKAEETINVIDVRQSHPPALVRAALALAGYPALAEQAHHLAYETVLLEGRQMSGRKGLAVSVDEVLEEATRRARAIVEEKNPDHPDKEEAARMVALGAIRFSMVKTEPKKQIDFRYQEALSFEGDTGPYVQYAHARAHSILRK
;
A
#
# COMPACT_ATOMS: atom_id res chain seq x y z
N ILE A 1 24.75 0.50 2.71
CA ILE A 1 23.27 0.35 2.92
C ILE A 1 22.84 1.12 4.18
N GLU A 2 23.49 0.91 5.30
CA GLU A 2 23.17 1.52 6.60
C GLU A 2 23.23 3.06 6.55
N GLU A 3 24.25 3.63 5.91
CA GLU A 3 24.41 5.07 5.70
C GLU A 3 23.26 5.67 4.86
N VAL A 4 22.80 4.96 3.83
CA VAL A 4 21.65 5.38 3.00
C VAL A 4 20.36 5.34 3.81
N LEU A 5 20.16 4.32 4.64
CA LEU A 5 18.99 4.24 5.53
C LEU A 5 18.94 5.41 6.52
N HIS A 6 20.08 5.74 7.12
CA HIS A 6 20.16 6.91 8.00
C HIS A 6 19.92 8.23 7.28
N ALA A 7 20.41 8.39 6.05
CA ALA A 7 20.14 9.56 5.24
C ALA A 7 18.65 9.70 4.88
N LEU A 8 17.96 8.58 4.58
CA LEU A 8 16.52 8.55 4.38
C LEU A 8 15.75 8.95 5.65
N GLU A 9 16.12 8.42 6.81
CA GLU A 9 15.51 8.76 8.09
C GLU A 9 15.68 10.23 8.46
N ARG A 10 16.84 10.82 8.13
CA ARG A 10 17.08 12.27 8.28
C ARG A 10 16.41 13.11 7.19
N GLY A 11 15.85 12.47 6.15
CA GLY A 11 15.19 13.16 5.03
C GLY A 11 16.15 13.88 4.08
N GLU A 12 17.42 13.51 4.10
CA GLU A 12 18.48 14.08 3.22
C GLU A 12 18.30 13.67 1.76
N LEU A 13 17.65 12.52 1.50
CA LEU A 13 17.37 11.99 0.15
C LEU A 13 15.95 12.28 -0.33
N ARG A 14 15.29 13.28 0.25
CA ARG A 14 13.87 13.58 -0.07
C ARG A 14 13.68 13.98 -1.53
N GLU A 15 14.61 14.68 -2.12
CA GLU A 15 14.54 15.12 -3.51
C GLU A 15 14.65 13.93 -4.48
N GLU A 16 15.58 13.01 -4.23
CA GLU A 16 15.77 11.79 -5.01
C GLU A 16 14.53 10.89 -4.94
N VAL A 17 14.01 10.68 -3.74
CA VAL A 17 12.79 9.89 -3.53
C VAL A 17 11.60 10.59 -4.19
N ASN A 18 11.53 11.92 -4.15
CA ASN A 18 10.45 12.67 -4.78
C ASN A 18 10.44 12.50 -6.31
N ARG A 19 11.60 12.44 -6.97
CA ARG A 19 11.69 12.15 -8.42
C ARG A 19 11.16 10.75 -8.75
N ILE A 20 11.50 9.76 -7.93
CA ILE A 20 10.97 8.38 -8.07
C ILE A 20 9.45 8.38 -7.87
N LEU A 21 8.97 9.05 -6.83
CA LEU A 21 7.55 9.16 -6.52
C LEU A 21 6.75 9.79 -7.67
N LEU A 22 7.24 10.86 -8.27
CA LEU A 22 6.55 11.49 -9.42
C LEU A 22 6.44 10.54 -10.62
N ALA A 23 7.47 9.74 -10.89
CA ALA A 23 7.40 8.71 -11.94
C ALA A 23 6.37 7.62 -11.60
N GLN A 24 6.34 7.15 -10.35
CA GLN A 24 5.32 6.20 -9.89
C GLN A 24 3.91 6.77 -9.95
N MET A 25 3.74 8.07 -9.67
CA MET A 25 2.44 8.74 -9.75
C MET A 25 1.90 8.78 -11.19
N ALA A 26 2.75 8.88 -12.19
CA ALA A 26 2.35 8.77 -13.59
C ALA A 26 1.70 7.42 -13.88
N THR A 27 2.34 6.33 -13.46
CA THR A 27 1.82 4.96 -13.59
C THR A 27 0.50 4.79 -12.83
N MET A 28 0.44 5.26 -11.59
CA MET A 28 -0.77 5.17 -10.76
C MET A 28 -1.93 5.96 -11.37
N HIS A 29 -1.65 7.14 -11.92
CA HIS A 29 -2.63 7.96 -12.63
C HIS A 29 -3.15 7.25 -13.88
N ALA A 30 -2.26 6.64 -14.67
CA ALA A 30 -2.64 5.84 -15.85
C ALA A 30 -3.54 4.65 -15.47
N LEU A 31 -3.36 4.06 -14.30
CA LEU A 31 -4.21 3.00 -13.75
C LEU A 31 -5.49 3.53 -13.06
N ASN A 32 -5.71 4.85 -13.05
CA ASN A 32 -6.80 5.49 -12.33
C ASN A 32 -6.82 5.16 -10.82
N ALA A 33 -5.64 4.97 -10.23
CA ALA A 33 -5.46 4.88 -8.78
C ALA A 33 -5.25 6.29 -8.23
N ARG A 34 -5.86 6.62 -7.07
CA ARG A 34 -5.82 7.97 -6.48
C ARG A 34 -5.35 7.92 -5.04
N TYR A 35 -4.71 9.01 -4.62
CA TYR A 35 -4.19 9.20 -3.28
C TYR A 35 -4.59 10.58 -2.77
N ASP A 36 -4.88 10.68 -1.47
CA ASP A 36 -5.25 11.92 -0.79
C ASP A 36 -4.11 12.45 0.08
N LEU A 37 -3.29 11.56 0.62
CA LEU A 37 -2.19 11.89 1.52
C LEU A 37 -0.94 11.10 1.17
N LEU A 38 0.21 11.76 1.21
CA LEU A 38 1.54 11.16 1.23
C LEU A 38 2.17 11.40 2.59
N VAL A 39 2.70 10.35 3.20
CA VAL A 39 3.37 10.44 4.50
C VAL A 39 4.81 9.96 4.36
N TRP A 40 5.75 10.82 4.74
CA TRP A 40 7.16 10.49 4.76
C TRP A 40 7.52 9.83 6.11
N GLU A 41 8.20 8.70 6.06
CA GLU A 41 8.67 8.00 7.28
C GLU A 41 9.53 8.92 8.14
N SER A 42 10.39 9.74 7.52
CA SER A 42 11.20 10.74 8.23
C SER A 42 10.37 11.76 9.01
N ASP A 43 9.16 12.09 8.56
CA ASP A 43 8.29 13.04 9.27
C ASP A 43 7.61 12.37 10.48
N ILE A 44 7.33 11.06 10.42
CA ILE A 44 6.86 10.27 11.57
C ILE A 44 7.89 10.33 12.71
N VAL A 45 9.17 10.15 12.37
CA VAL A 45 10.27 10.19 13.31
C VAL A 45 10.47 11.62 13.85
N ARG A 46 10.53 12.62 12.98
CA ARG A 46 10.71 14.05 13.34
C ARG A 46 9.57 14.61 14.20
N ALA A 47 8.35 14.20 13.95
CA ALA A 47 7.19 14.59 14.74
C ALA A 47 7.15 13.93 16.13
N GLY A 48 8.12 13.08 16.44
CA GLY A 48 8.22 12.38 17.72
C GLY A 48 7.14 11.30 17.90
N LEU A 49 6.46 10.87 16.83
CA LEU A 49 5.40 9.86 16.95
C LEU A 49 5.95 8.52 17.42
N LEU A 50 7.15 8.15 16.99
CA LEU A 50 7.80 6.93 17.42
C LEU A 50 8.02 6.93 18.94
N GLN A 51 8.59 8.01 19.49
CA GLN A 51 8.85 8.13 20.91
C GLN A 51 7.56 8.12 21.74
N LYS A 52 6.53 8.81 21.24
CA LYS A 52 5.19 8.83 21.89
C LYS A 52 4.56 7.44 21.88
N ALA A 53 4.64 6.70 20.76
CA ALA A 53 4.13 5.33 20.64
C ALA A 53 4.84 4.38 21.61
N LEU A 54 6.17 4.44 21.68
CA LEU A 54 6.95 3.61 22.59
C LEU A 54 6.63 3.92 24.06
N ALA A 55 6.55 5.21 24.43
CA ALA A 55 6.20 5.62 25.79
C ALA A 55 4.78 5.15 26.20
N LEU A 56 3.84 5.12 25.25
CA LEU A 56 2.51 4.58 25.49
C LEU A 56 2.56 3.04 25.66
N LEU A 57 3.29 2.35 24.84
CA LEU A 57 3.44 0.90 24.92
C LEU A 57 4.18 0.44 26.18
N GLU A 58 5.19 1.18 26.63
CA GLU A 58 5.95 0.87 27.87
C GLU A 58 5.07 0.96 29.15
N GLN A 59 3.85 1.49 29.07
CA GLN A 59 2.86 1.42 30.18
C GLN A 59 2.24 0.01 30.32
N SER A 60 2.35 -0.82 29.29
CA SER A 60 1.89 -2.21 29.32
C SER A 60 2.93 -3.10 29.98
N PRO A 61 2.53 -4.01 30.90
CA PRO A 61 3.46 -4.98 31.49
C PRO A 61 4.03 -5.97 30.47
N HIS A 62 3.44 -6.04 29.28
CA HIS A 62 3.88 -6.87 28.16
C HIS A 62 4.91 -6.18 27.26
N VAL A 63 5.35 -4.96 27.60
CA VAL A 63 6.43 -4.25 26.89
C VAL A 63 7.53 -3.94 27.90
N PHE A 64 8.69 -4.57 27.72
CA PHE A 64 9.76 -4.52 28.73
C PHE A 64 11.15 -4.71 28.10
N ARG A 65 12.19 -4.52 28.92
CA ARG A 65 13.59 -4.75 28.53
C ARG A 65 14.15 -5.96 29.29
N PRO A 66 14.35 -7.12 28.64
CA PRO A 66 15.02 -8.26 29.25
C PRO A 66 16.46 -7.90 29.66
N ARG A 67 16.88 -8.36 30.84
CA ARG A 67 18.24 -8.16 31.30
C ARG A 67 19.22 -9.20 30.77
N GLU A 68 18.71 -10.37 30.43
CA GLU A 68 19.47 -11.56 30.00
C GLU A 68 18.80 -12.23 28.80
N GLY A 69 19.55 -13.15 28.15
CA GLY A 69 19.01 -13.95 27.04
C GLY A 69 19.11 -13.27 25.68
N LYS A 70 18.40 -13.84 24.70
CA LYS A 70 18.42 -13.47 23.27
C LYS A 70 18.10 -11.98 23.02
N TYR A 71 17.28 -11.40 23.86
CA TYR A 71 16.75 -10.03 23.69
C TYR A 71 17.30 -9.05 24.73
N ALA A 72 18.40 -9.38 25.40
CA ALA A 72 18.98 -8.55 26.45
C ALA A 72 19.23 -7.10 25.98
N GLY A 73 18.72 -6.12 26.76
CA GLY A 73 18.86 -4.69 26.49
C GLY A 73 17.92 -4.12 25.41
N ALA A 74 17.29 -4.95 24.61
CA ALA A 74 16.29 -4.50 23.64
C ALA A 74 14.95 -4.16 24.32
N LEU A 75 14.18 -3.23 23.76
CA LEU A 75 12.77 -3.07 24.13
C LEU A 75 11.95 -4.07 23.33
N VAL A 76 11.28 -4.99 24.02
CA VAL A 76 10.47 -6.04 23.39
C VAL A 76 9.01 -5.95 23.78
N MET A 77 8.15 -6.36 22.88
CA MET A 77 6.72 -6.54 23.10
C MET A 77 6.42 -8.05 23.11
N ASP A 78 5.83 -8.54 24.19
CA ASP A 78 5.25 -9.88 24.27
C ASP A 78 3.84 -9.85 23.67
N ALA A 79 3.66 -10.42 22.51
CA ALA A 79 2.39 -10.48 21.81
C ALA A 79 1.52 -11.69 22.21
N SER A 80 2.00 -12.59 23.06
CA SER A 80 1.28 -13.83 23.44
C SER A 80 -0.13 -13.63 24.00
N PRO A 81 -0.44 -12.52 24.73
CA PRO A 81 -1.80 -12.30 25.22
C PRO A 81 -2.83 -12.03 24.10
N VAL A 82 -2.36 -11.57 22.94
CA VAL A 82 -3.21 -11.17 21.80
C VAL A 82 -3.10 -12.16 20.65
N ILE A 83 -1.93 -12.73 20.45
CA ILE A 83 -1.65 -13.70 19.37
C ILE A 83 -1.19 -15.01 20.01
N PRO A 84 -2.13 -15.92 20.34
CA PRO A 84 -1.78 -17.20 20.95
C PRO A 84 -1.07 -18.13 19.96
N GLY A 85 -0.23 -19.04 20.48
CA GLY A 85 0.42 -20.09 19.70
C GLY A 85 1.64 -19.68 18.90
N LEU A 86 2.21 -18.50 19.15
CA LEU A 86 3.50 -18.10 18.59
C LEU A 86 4.62 -18.90 19.27
N GLU A 87 5.54 -19.46 18.47
CA GLU A 87 6.75 -20.13 18.95
C GLU A 87 7.67 -19.15 19.69
N ASP A 88 7.85 -17.96 19.16
CA ASP A 88 8.54 -16.83 19.79
C ASP A 88 7.60 -15.61 19.80
N PRO A 89 7.01 -15.27 20.95
CA PRO A 89 6.06 -14.18 21.04
C PRO A 89 6.70 -12.80 21.21
N PHE A 90 8.04 -12.74 21.34
CA PHE A 90 8.76 -11.52 21.61
C PHE A 90 9.18 -10.78 20.35
N PHE A 91 8.69 -9.57 20.18
CA PHE A 91 9.00 -8.71 19.05
C PHE A 91 9.82 -7.49 19.49
N VAL A 92 10.98 -7.32 18.86
CA VAL A 92 11.87 -6.19 19.16
C VAL A 92 11.29 -4.90 18.58
N LEU A 93 11.01 -3.93 19.43
CA LEU A 93 10.61 -2.57 19.06
C LEU A 93 11.83 -1.66 18.92
N LEU A 94 12.73 -1.71 19.91
CA LEU A 94 14.06 -1.07 19.86
C LEU A 94 15.15 -2.12 20.07
N ARG A 95 16.18 -2.08 19.24
CA ARG A 95 17.37 -2.88 19.45
C ARG A 95 18.13 -2.42 20.68
N SER A 96 19.04 -3.22 21.19
CA SER A 96 19.89 -2.89 22.35
C SER A 96 20.75 -1.64 22.14
N ASN A 97 21.07 -1.29 20.88
CA ASN A 97 21.75 -0.05 20.50
C ASN A 97 20.83 1.17 20.37
N GLY A 98 19.55 1.04 20.72
CA GLY A 98 18.55 2.12 20.63
C GLY A 98 17.90 2.32 19.24
N THR A 99 18.32 1.56 18.22
CA THR A 99 17.75 1.69 16.88
C THR A 99 16.35 1.07 16.83
N ALA A 100 15.38 1.82 16.32
CA ALA A 100 14.01 1.33 16.13
C ALA A 100 13.94 0.30 15.00
N THR A 101 13.06 -0.68 15.18
CA THR A 101 12.70 -1.58 14.10
C THR A 101 11.61 -0.95 13.24
N TYR A 102 11.39 -1.50 12.05
CA TYR A 102 10.28 -1.05 11.19
C TYR A 102 8.91 -1.29 11.86
N TYR A 103 8.76 -2.34 12.68
CA TYR A 103 7.54 -2.58 13.46
C TYR A 103 7.15 -1.40 14.35
N ALA A 104 8.12 -0.82 15.05
CA ALA A 104 7.87 0.32 15.94
C ALA A 104 7.38 1.56 15.16
N LYS A 105 7.91 1.77 13.95
CA LYS A 105 7.50 2.87 13.07
C LYS A 105 6.08 2.63 12.51
N ASP A 106 5.77 1.40 12.10
CA ASP A 106 4.44 1.02 11.62
C ASP A 106 3.38 1.17 12.73
N ILE A 107 3.71 0.78 13.96
CA ILE A 107 2.84 0.98 15.13
C ILE A 107 2.59 2.47 15.37
N ALA A 108 3.64 3.29 15.37
CA ALA A 108 3.51 4.74 15.57
C ALA A 108 2.62 5.39 14.51
N PHE A 109 2.78 4.96 13.26
CA PHE A 109 1.96 5.44 12.15
C PHE A 109 0.50 4.98 12.27
N GLN A 110 0.27 3.73 12.69
CA GLN A 110 -1.08 3.22 12.94
C GLN A 110 -1.79 3.99 14.06
N PHE A 111 -1.08 4.28 15.15
CA PHE A 111 -1.63 5.06 16.27
C PHE A 111 -2.04 6.47 15.82
N TRP A 112 -1.25 7.09 14.95
CA TRP A 112 -1.62 8.37 14.35
C TRP A 112 -2.86 8.26 13.45
N LYS A 113 -2.94 7.24 12.59
CA LYS A 113 -4.11 7.04 11.71
C LYS A 113 -5.41 6.94 12.48
N MET A 114 -5.40 6.30 13.64
CA MET A 114 -6.57 6.09 14.49
C MET A 114 -6.77 7.19 15.55
N GLY A 115 -5.99 8.26 15.52
CA GLY A 115 -6.16 9.41 16.40
C GLY A 115 -5.67 9.22 17.83
N ILE A 116 -4.92 8.15 18.12
CA ILE A 116 -4.29 7.92 19.43
C ILE A 116 -3.13 8.89 19.63
N LEU A 117 -2.38 9.15 18.57
CA LEU A 117 -1.27 10.10 18.54
C LEU A 117 -1.55 11.22 17.56
N GLU A 118 -1.07 12.41 17.89
CA GLU A 118 -1.12 13.60 17.06
C GLU A 118 0.28 14.18 16.87
N GLY A 119 0.50 14.90 15.77
CA GLY A 119 1.77 15.60 15.54
C GLY A 119 2.20 15.73 14.09
N LEU A 120 1.61 14.99 13.16
CA LEU A 120 1.90 15.19 11.74
C LEU A 120 1.22 16.46 11.23
N ARG A 121 1.93 17.14 10.35
CA ARG A 121 1.49 18.34 9.65
C ARG A 121 1.55 18.10 8.17
N PHE A 122 0.70 18.76 7.38
CA PHE A 122 0.54 18.54 5.96
C PHE A 122 0.47 19.86 5.20
N ARG A 123 1.02 19.87 4.00
CA ARG A 123 0.88 20.96 3.03
C ARG A 123 0.43 20.41 1.68
N PRO A 124 -0.08 21.23 0.76
CA PRO A 124 -0.32 20.83 -0.61
C PRO A 124 0.94 20.22 -1.24
N TYR A 125 0.75 19.17 -2.02
CA TYR A 125 1.82 18.54 -2.79
C TYR A 125 1.65 18.88 -4.27
N GLU A 126 2.56 19.68 -4.79
CA GLU A 126 2.55 20.10 -6.20
C GLU A 126 2.89 18.90 -7.10
N ASN A 127 1.96 18.51 -7.95
CA ASN A 127 2.11 17.42 -8.89
C ASN A 127 1.11 17.58 -10.04
N PRO A 128 1.38 17.04 -11.25
CA PRO A 128 0.50 17.18 -12.41
C PRO A 128 -0.69 16.22 -12.43
N TYR A 129 -0.77 15.26 -11.50
CA TYR A 129 -1.68 14.12 -11.59
C TYR A 129 -2.87 14.19 -10.62
N TYR A 130 -2.64 14.66 -9.40
CA TYR A 130 -3.62 14.59 -8.30
C TYR A 130 -3.86 15.97 -7.69
N PRO A 131 -4.85 16.72 -8.19
CA PRO A 131 -5.23 17.98 -7.56
C PRO A 131 -5.76 17.72 -6.15
N GLY A 132 -5.28 18.52 -5.19
CA GLY A 132 -5.67 18.40 -3.78
C GLY A 132 -4.88 17.37 -2.96
N LEU A 133 -3.94 16.63 -3.55
CA LEU A 133 -3.03 15.77 -2.82
C LEU A 133 -2.19 16.58 -1.82
N ARG A 134 -2.04 16.06 -0.61
CA ARG A 134 -1.22 16.67 0.43
C ARG A 134 -0.07 15.74 0.83
N THR A 135 1.01 16.32 1.29
CA THR A 135 2.18 15.60 1.81
C THR A 135 2.49 16.02 3.24
N SER A 136 2.97 15.08 4.05
CA SER A 136 3.50 15.44 5.36
C SER A 136 4.70 16.38 5.21
N ALA A 137 4.74 17.40 6.06
CA ALA A 137 5.80 18.39 6.10
C ALA A 137 5.77 19.14 7.45
N PRO A 138 6.93 19.46 8.05
CA PRO A 138 6.98 20.16 9.34
C PRO A 138 6.29 21.53 9.35
N GLU A 139 6.36 22.25 8.22
CA GLU A 139 5.78 23.58 8.01
C GLU A 139 4.28 23.58 7.66
N GLY A 140 3.68 22.41 7.51
CA GLY A 140 2.28 22.27 7.11
C GLY A 140 1.27 22.57 8.22
N GLU A 141 0.01 22.32 7.94
CA GLU A 141 -1.09 22.38 8.90
C GLU A 141 -1.24 21.06 9.67
N ALA A 142 -1.56 21.13 10.95
CA ALA A 142 -1.77 19.92 11.76
C ALA A 142 -2.98 19.14 11.24
N TYR A 143 -2.80 17.82 11.11
CA TYR A 143 -3.87 16.94 10.68
C TYR A 143 -3.72 15.55 11.30
N THR A 144 -4.84 15.01 11.76
CA THR A 144 -4.95 13.63 12.26
C THR A 144 -6.24 13.03 11.73
N PRO A 145 -6.19 11.88 11.03
CA PRO A 145 -7.38 11.29 10.39
C PRO A 145 -8.46 10.89 11.39
N LYS A 146 -8.08 10.38 12.57
CA LYS A 146 -8.98 9.81 13.58
C LYS A 146 -9.90 8.76 12.98
N ALA A 147 -9.29 7.85 12.19
CA ALA A 147 -10.01 6.81 11.50
C ALA A 147 -10.61 5.80 12.48
N GLU A 148 -11.89 5.51 12.33
CA GLU A 148 -12.59 4.47 13.10
C GLU A 148 -12.17 3.08 12.65
N GLU A 149 -11.82 2.93 11.36
CA GLU A 149 -11.38 1.70 10.73
C GLU A 149 -10.19 1.97 9.81
N THR A 150 -9.23 1.06 9.76
CA THR A 150 -8.08 1.13 8.85
C THR A 150 -7.90 -0.16 8.08
N ILE A 151 -7.57 -0.04 6.79
CA ILE A 151 -7.24 -1.17 5.93
C ILE A 151 -5.80 -1.01 5.47
N ASN A 152 -4.93 -1.91 5.91
CA ASN A 152 -3.53 -1.96 5.50
C ASN A 152 -3.39 -2.99 4.37
N VAL A 153 -3.05 -2.52 3.16
CA VAL A 153 -2.90 -3.36 1.97
C VAL A 153 -1.45 -3.80 1.87
N ILE A 154 -1.16 -5.04 2.22
CA ILE A 154 0.20 -5.57 2.38
C ILE A 154 0.26 -7.01 1.88
N ASP A 155 1.34 -7.38 1.19
CA ASP A 155 1.61 -8.73 0.67
C ASP A 155 1.46 -9.82 1.76
N VAL A 156 0.90 -10.98 1.40
CA VAL A 156 0.66 -12.11 2.32
C VAL A 156 1.93 -12.59 3.03
N ARG A 157 3.10 -12.45 2.39
CA ARG A 157 4.40 -12.82 2.96
C ARG A 157 4.84 -11.90 4.10
N GLN A 158 4.20 -10.76 4.23
CA GLN A 158 4.42 -9.77 5.29
C GLN A 158 3.23 -9.75 6.28
N SER A 159 2.66 -10.90 6.61
CA SER A 159 1.51 -11.00 7.52
C SER A 159 1.84 -10.70 8.99
N HIS A 160 3.10 -10.89 9.41
CA HIS A 160 3.51 -10.62 10.78
C HIS A 160 3.39 -9.13 11.19
N PRO A 161 3.86 -8.15 10.41
CA PRO A 161 3.75 -6.74 10.79
C PRO A 161 2.33 -6.28 11.11
N PRO A 162 1.30 -6.55 10.29
CA PRO A 162 -0.07 -6.17 10.60
C PRO A 162 -0.64 -6.82 11.87
N ALA A 163 -0.30 -8.08 12.13
CA ALA A 163 -0.70 -8.76 13.35
C ALA A 163 -0.09 -8.10 14.60
N LEU A 164 1.19 -7.69 14.50
CA LEU A 164 1.89 -6.97 15.57
C LEU A 164 1.32 -5.58 15.82
N VAL A 165 0.93 -4.86 14.76
CA VAL A 165 0.27 -3.56 14.89
C VAL A 165 -1.06 -3.69 15.65
N ARG A 166 -1.84 -4.73 15.36
CA ARG A 166 -3.07 -5.04 16.12
C ARG A 166 -2.78 -5.40 17.57
N ALA A 167 -1.76 -6.23 17.82
CA ALA A 167 -1.34 -6.56 19.18
C ALA A 167 -0.90 -5.33 19.95
N ALA A 168 -0.13 -4.44 19.34
CA ALA A 168 0.30 -3.18 19.94
C ALA A 168 -0.88 -2.27 20.32
N LEU A 169 -1.91 -2.17 19.46
CA LEU A 169 -3.15 -1.44 19.77
C LEU A 169 -3.83 -2.01 21.01
N ALA A 170 -4.02 -3.33 21.07
CA ALA A 170 -4.67 -3.98 22.20
C ALA A 170 -3.87 -3.81 23.49
N LEU A 171 -2.54 -4.03 23.44
CA LEU A 171 -1.64 -3.90 24.60
C LEU A 171 -1.48 -2.45 25.09
N ALA A 172 -1.66 -1.47 24.21
CA ALA A 172 -1.70 -0.05 24.57
C ALA A 172 -3.05 0.39 25.17
N GLY A 173 -4.01 -0.52 25.34
CA GLY A 173 -5.30 -0.22 25.94
C GLY A 173 -6.42 0.14 24.95
N TYR A 174 -6.23 -0.14 23.66
CA TYR A 174 -7.20 0.14 22.59
C TYR A 174 -7.69 -1.15 21.88
N PRO A 175 -8.25 -2.14 22.60
CA PRO A 175 -8.66 -3.41 22.00
C PRO A 175 -9.75 -3.24 20.92
N ALA A 176 -10.68 -2.29 21.10
CA ALA A 176 -11.71 -2.02 20.10
C ALA A 176 -11.11 -1.50 18.78
N LEU A 177 -10.09 -0.64 18.82
CA LEU A 177 -9.39 -0.16 17.64
C LEU A 177 -8.52 -1.26 17.01
N ALA A 178 -8.01 -2.19 17.82
CA ALA A 178 -7.28 -3.35 17.30
C ALA A 178 -8.17 -4.24 16.40
N GLU A 179 -9.46 -4.38 16.73
CA GLU A 179 -10.43 -5.11 15.90
C GLU A 179 -10.73 -4.39 14.57
N GLN A 180 -10.62 -3.07 14.54
CA GLN A 180 -10.85 -2.22 13.37
C GLN A 180 -9.59 -1.98 12.51
N ALA A 181 -8.46 -2.56 12.88
CA ALA A 181 -7.22 -2.50 12.09
C ALA A 181 -7.10 -3.75 11.21
N HIS A 182 -7.55 -3.64 9.96
CA HIS A 182 -7.61 -4.76 9.03
C HIS A 182 -6.34 -4.87 8.18
N HIS A 183 -6.00 -6.11 7.83
CA HIS A 183 -4.98 -6.46 6.86
C HIS A 183 -5.63 -7.04 5.62
N LEU A 184 -5.63 -6.29 4.53
CA LEU A 184 -5.94 -6.81 3.21
C LEU A 184 -4.66 -7.43 2.63
N ALA A 185 -4.50 -8.73 2.88
CA ALA A 185 -3.38 -9.49 2.36
C ALA A 185 -3.61 -9.83 0.88
N TYR A 186 -2.66 -9.48 0.02
CA TYR A 186 -2.71 -9.83 -1.40
C TYR A 186 -1.57 -10.78 -1.80
N GLU A 187 -1.84 -11.60 -2.82
CA GLU A 187 -0.88 -12.57 -3.35
C GLU A 187 -0.20 -12.02 -4.62
N THR A 188 0.87 -12.66 -5.02
CA THR A 188 1.66 -12.30 -6.20
C THR A 188 0.85 -12.45 -7.48
N VAL A 189 1.00 -11.49 -8.40
CA VAL A 189 0.47 -11.57 -9.76
C VAL A 189 1.50 -12.21 -10.68
N LEU A 190 1.09 -13.24 -11.43
CA LEU A 190 1.85 -13.81 -12.54
C LEU A 190 1.47 -13.09 -13.84
N LEU A 191 2.40 -13.01 -14.76
CA LEU A 191 2.17 -12.55 -16.12
C LEU A 191 2.41 -13.71 -17.10
N GLU A 192 1.37 -14.12 -17.82
CA GLU A 192 1.44 -15.24 -18.77
C GLU A 192 2.06 -16.52 -18.16
N GLY A 193 1.63 -16.86 -16.93
CA GLY A 193 2.11 -18.02 -16.17
C GLY A 193 3.51 -17.89 -15.58
N ARG A 194 4.14 -16.71 -15.69
CA ARG A 194 5.52 -16.49 -15.22
C ARG A 194 5.54 -15.58 -13.97
N GLN A 195 6.30 -16.01 -12.97
CA GLN A 195 6.57 -15.18 -11.81
C GLN A 195 7.54 -14.05 -12.16
N MET A 196 7.14 -12.83 -11.90
CA MET A 196 7.99 -11.65 -12.04
C MET A 196 8.93 -11.53 -10.83
N SER A 197 10.21 -11.26 -11.07
CA SER A 197 11.21 -11.09 -10.03
C SER A 197 12.22 -10.02 -10.40
N GLY A 198 12.14 -8.87 -9.73
CA GLY A 198 13.11 -7.79 -9.92
C GLY A 198 14.54 -8.19 -9.59
N ARG A 199 14.75 -9.10 -8.60
CA ARG A 199 16.08 -9.60 -8.23
C ARG A 199 16.73 -10.48 -9.32
N LYS A 200 15.93 -11.07 -10.20
CA LYS A 200 16.40 -11.93 -11.29
C LYS A 200 16.41 -11.23 -12.65
N GLY A 201 16.15 -9.93 -12.72
CA GLY A 201 16.04 -9.19 -13.98
C GLY A 201 14.85 -9.57 -14.84
N LEU A 202 13.86 -10.27 -14.27
CA LEU A 202 12.64 -10.73 -14.95
C LEU A 202 11.42 -9.88 -14.55
N ALA A 203 11.66 -8.64 -14.14
CA ALA A 203 10.58 -7.71 -13.82
C ALA A 203 10.05 -7.06 -15.10
N VAL A 204 8.74 -7.15 -15.30
CA VAL A 204 8.01 -6.36 -16.28
C VAL A 204 7.33 -5.23 -15.53
N SER A 205 7.48 -3.99 -15.96
CA SER A 205 6.82 -2.86 -15.33
C SER A 205 5.31 -2.86 -15.61
N VAL A 206 4.54 -2.24 -14.76
CA VAL A 206 3.10 -2.06 -15.00
C VAL A 206 2.85 -1.21 -16.25
N ASP A 207 3.76 -0.27 -16.53
CA ASP A 207 3.69 0.56 -17.74
C ASP A 207 3.81 -0.31 -19.00
N GLU A 208 4.77 -1.25 -19.04
CA GLU A 208 4.90 -2.22 -20.16
C GLU A 208 3.67 -3.13 -20.30
N VAL A 209 3.07 -3.54 -19.18
CA VAL A 209 1.82 -4.32 -19.20
C VAL A 209 0.68 -3.50 -19.81
N LEU A 210 0.55 -2.23 -19.44
CA LEU A 210 -0.49 -1.34 -19.93
C LEU A 210 -0.29 -1.02 -21.43
N GLU A 211 0.94 -0.77 -21.86
CA GLU A 211 1.28 -0.55 -23.27
C GLU A 211 0.93 -1.76 -24.14
N GLU A 212 1.34 -2.96 -23.73
CA GLU A 212 1.05 -4.19 -24.47
C GLU A 212 -0.46 -4.49 -24.48
N ALA A 213 -1.15 -4.31 -23.38
CA ALA A 213 -2.61 -4.46 -23.32
C ALA A 213 -3.31 -3.45 -24.25
N THR A 214 -2.86 -2.19 -24.27
CA THR A 214 -3.41 -1.15 -25.15
C THR A 214 -3.15 -1.47 -26.61
N ARG A 215 -1.96 -1.92 -26.97
CA ARG A 215 -1.61 -2.33 -28.32
C ARG A 215 -2.51 -3.46 -28.83
N ARG A 216 -2.78 -4.47 -28.01
CA ARG A 216 -3.68 -5.59 -28.33
C ARG A 216 -5.13 -5.13 -28.41
N ALA A 217 -5.58 -4.32 -27.47
CA ALA A 217 -6.91 -3.74 -27.47
C ALA A 217 -7.16 -2.87 -28.72
N ARG A 218 -6.13 -2.13 -29.19
CA ARG A 218 -6.18 -1.34 -30.42
C ARG A 218 -6.53 -2.19 -31.64
N ALA A 219 -5.92 -3.37 -31.80
CA ALA A 219 -6.23 -4.28 -32.88
C ALA A 219 -7.69 -4.77 -32.83
N ILE A 220 -8.21 -5.04 -31.63
CA ILE A 220 -9.61 -5.45 -31.44
C ILE A 220 -10.58 -4.30 -31.77
N VAL A 221 -10.27 -3.06 -31.35
CA VAL A 221 -11.09 -1.87 -31.67
C VAL A 221 -11.11 -1.64 -33.18
N GLU A 222 -9.96 -1.76 -33.85
CA GLU A 222 -9.84 -1.61 -35.31
C GLU A 222 -10.70 -2.66 -36.06
N GLU A 223 -10.71 -3.90 -35.61
CA GLU A 223 -11.51 -4.98 -36.20
C GLU A 223 -13.01 -4.80 -35.98
N LYS A 224 -13.41 -4.46 -34.74
CA LYS A 224 -14.83 -4.43 -34.34
C LYS A 224 -15.52 -3.10 -34.64
N ASN A 225 -14.78 -2.01 -34.67
CA ASN A 225 -15.29 -0.66 -34.93
C ASN A 225 -14.28 0.20 -35.70
N PRO A 226 -14.05 -0.11 -37.00
CA PRO A 226 -13.06 0.56 -37.84
C PRO A 226 -13.31 2.07 -37.99
N ASP A 227 -14.54 2.53 -37.82
CA ASP A 227 -14.94 3.93 -37.95
C ASP A 227 -14.97 4.70 -36.62
N HIS A 228 -14.47 4.10 -35.51
CA HIS A 228 -14.41 4.79 -34.24
C HIS A 228 -13.54 6.05 -34.33
N PRO A 229 -14.03 7.24 -33.91
CA PRO A 229 -13.32 8.50 -34.10
C PRO A 229 -12.03 8.60 -33.29
N ASP A 230 -11.96 7.96 -32.13
CA ASP A 230 -10.78 7.91 -31.25
C ASP A 230 -10.49 6.48 -30.83
N LYS A 231 -9.82 5.73 -31.70
CA LYS A 231 -9.46 4.33 -31.46
C LYS A 231 -8.40 4.16 -30.38
N GLU A 232 -7.54 5.16 -30.23
CA GLU A 232 -6.44 5.11 -29.24
C GLU A 232 -7.00 5.20 -27.83
N GLU A 233 -7.86 6.17 -27.58
CA GLU A 233 -8.50 6.31 -26.27
C GLU A 233 -9.42 5.13 -25.95
N ALA A 234 -10.19 4.64 -26.95
CA ALA A 234 -11.01 3.44 -26.77
C ALA A 234 -10.16 2.21 -26.40
N ALA A 235 -9.03 2.00 -27.07
CA ALA A 235 -8.11 0.92 -26.77
C ALA A 235 -7.52 1.05 -25.36
N ARG A 236 -7.11 2.27 -24.97
CA ARG A 236 -6.59 2.54 -23.63
C ARG A 236 -7.65 2.25 -22.55
N MET A 237 -8.89 2.65 -22.76
CA MET A 237 -9.98 2.38 -21.83
C MET A 237 -10.28 0.88 -21.70
N VAL A 238 -10.27 0.14 -22.82
CA VAL A 238 -10.46 -1.31 -22.83
C VAL A 238 -9.32 -2.02 -22.10
N ALA A 239 -8.07 -1.66 -22.38
CA ALA A 239 -6.90 -2.21 -21.71
C ALA A 239 -6.92 -1.95 -20.19
N LEU A 240 -7.20 -0.71 -19.80
CA LEU A 240 -7.30 -0.33 -18.39
C LEU A 240 -8.42 -1.12 -17.68
N GLY A 241 -9.59 -1.23 -18.29
CA GLY A 241 -10.70 -2.02 -17.78
C GLY A 241 -10.34 -3.49 -17.61
N ALA A 242 -9.67 -4.08 -18.61
CA ALA A 242 -9.20 -5.46 -18.57
C ALA A 242 -8.23 -5.73 -17.42
N ILE A 243 -7.22 -4.86 -17.24
CA ILE A 243 -6.22 -4.99 -16.16
C ILE A 243 -6.92 -4.84 -14.79
N ARG A 244 -7.65 -3.76 -14.57
CA ARG A 244 -8.29 -3.48 -13.28
C ARG A 244 -9.29 -4.56 -12.87
N PHE A 245 -10.14 -4.99 -13.79
CA PHE A 245 -11.12 -6.04 -13.54
C PHE A 245 -10.45 -7.37 -13.19
N SER A 246 -9.38 -7.74 -13.90
CA SER A 246 -8.60 -8.96 -13.61
C SER A 246 -8.01 -8.96 -12.21
N MET A 247 -7.62 -7.78 -11.69
CA MET A 247 -7.09 -7.67 -10.32
C MET A 247 -8.18 -7.81 -9.25
N VAL A 248 -9.38 -7.25 -9.47
CA VAL A 248 -10.43 -7.18 -8.44
C VAL A 248 -11.42 -8.33 -8.47
N LYS A 249 -11.51 -9.08 -9.58
CA LYS A 249 -12.43 -10.25 -9.67
C LYS A 249 -11.97 -11.45 -8.86
N THR A 250 -10.71 -11.51 -8.49
CA THR A 250 -10.11 -12.62 -7.74
C THR A 250 -9.95 -12.20 -6.27
N GLU A 251 -10.21 -13.13 -5.35
CA GLU A 251 -9.95 -12.88 -3.93
C GLU A 251 -8.49 -12.49 -3.71
N PRO A 252 -8.19 -11.45 -2.90
CA PRO A 252 -6.84 -10.91 -2.76
C PRO A 252 -5.78 -11.96 -2.39
N LYS A 253 -6.12 -12.96 -1.57
CA LYS A 253 -5.21 -14.04 -1.12
C LYS A 253 -4.97 -15.12 -2.16
N LYS A 254 -5.65 -15.08 -3.30
CA LYS A 254 -5.42 -16.02 -4.41
C LYS A 254 -4.46 -15.42 -5.41
N GLN A 255 -3.54 -16.24 -5.89
CA GLN A 255 -2.63 -15.84 -6.95
C GLN A 255 -3.40 -15.56 -8.24
N ILE A 256 -3.08 -14.44 -8.87
CA ILE A 256 -3.65 -14.04 -10.16
C ILE A 256 -2.63 -14.39 -11.26
N ASP A 257 -3.07 -15.09 -12.28
CA ASP A 257 -2.31 -15.24 -13.53
C ASP A 257 -2.94 -14.32 -14.58
N PHE A 258 -2.32 -13.16 -14.81
CA PHE A 258 -2.80 -12.20 -15.79
C PHE A 258 -2.38 -12.65 -17.20
N ARG A 259 -3.38 -12.92 -18.02
CA ARG A 259 -3.23 -13.33 -19.42
C ARG A 259 -3.92 -12.32 -20.33
N TYR A 260 -3.19 -11.70 -21.23
CA TYR A 260 -3.72 -10.66 -22.12
C TYR A 260 -4.92 -11.14 -22.94
N GLN A 261 -4.82 -12.34 -23.52
CA GLN A 261 -5.88 -12.89 -24.37
C GLN A 261 -7.19 -13.07 -23.59
N GLU A 262 -7.12 -13.59 -22.38
CA GLU A 262 -8.29 -13.82 -21.51
C GLU A 262 -8.85 -12.49 -21.00
N ALA A 263 -7.98 -11.58 -20.53
CA ALA A 263 -8.38 -10.31 -19.95
C ALA A 263 -9.05 -9.36 -20.96
N LEU A 264 -8.62 -9.40 -22.22
CA LEU A 264 -9.14 -8.57 -23.31
C LEU A 264 -10.33 -9.20 -24.06
N SER A 265 -10.79 -10.37 -23.66
CA SER A 265 -11.98 -11.01 -24.26
C SER A 265 -13.22 -10.18 -23.99
N PHE A 266 -14.12 -10.09 -24.98
CA PHE A 266 -15.45 -9.52 -24.86
C PHE A 266 -16.52 -10.56 -24.47
N GLU A 267 -16.08 -11.72 -24.06
CA GLU A 267 -16.92 -12.82 -23.59
C GLU A 267 -16.47 -13.28 -22.21
N GLY A 268 -17.41 -13.76 -21.40
CA GLY A 268 -17.14 -14.27 -20.07
C GLY A 268 -16.95 -13.18 -19.02
N ASP A 269 -16.21 -13.52 -17.97
CA ASP A 269 -16.00 -12.67 -16.79
C ASP A 269 -14.78 -11.76 -16.97
N THR A 270 -14.96 -10.69 -17.75
CA THR A 270 -13.89 -9.77 -18.18
C THR A 270 -14.29 -8.31 -18.06
N GLY A 271 -13.30 -7.41 -17.92
CA GLY A 271 -13.51 -5.97 -17.93
C GLY A 271 -14.18 -5.46 -19.22
N PRO A 272 -13.69 -5.83 -20.42
CA PRO A 272 -14.33 -5.44 -21.68
C PRO A 272 -15.78 -5.91 -21.83
N TYR A 273 -16.14 -7.07 -21.29
CA TYR A 273 -17.53 -7.52 -21.27
C TYR A 273 -18.43 -6.61 -20.41
N VAL A 274 -17.96 -6.22 -19.23
CA VAL A 274 -18.68 -5.28 -18.35
C VAL A 274 -18.84 -3.91 -19.04
N GLN A 275 -17.79 -3.40 -19.69
CA GLN A 275 -17.83 -2.16 -20.46
C GLN A 275 -18.84 -2.24 -21.61
N TYR A 276 -18.84 -3.36 -22.33
CA TYR A 276 -19.82 -3.62 -23.41
C TYR A 276 -21.26 -3.63 -22.86
N ALA A 277 -21.52 -4.34 -21.77
CA ALA A 277 -22.83 -4.40 -21.14
C ALA A 277 -23.32 -3.01 -20.72
N HIS A 278 -22.45 -2.19 -20.13
CA HIS A 278 -22.75 -0.80 -19.79
C HIS A 278 -23.08 0.05 -21.03
N ALA A 279 -22.27 -0.01 -22.08
CA ALA A 279 -22.49 0.74 -23.30
C ALA A 279 -23.81 0.35 -23.98
N ARG A 280 -24.16 -0.95 -23.98
CA ARG A 280 -25.41 -1.45 -24.52
C ARG A 280 -26.64 -0.96 -23.71
N ALA A 281 -26.57 -1.00 -22.38
CA ALA A 281 -27.62 -0.48 -21.52
C ALA A 281 -27.87 1.02 -21.78
N HIS A 282 -26.79 1.81 -21.85
CA HIS A 282 -26.90 3.23 -22.22
C HIS A 282 -27.50 3.47 -23.60
N SER A 283 -27.16 2.63 -24.58
CA SER A 283 -27.73 2.74 -25.93
C SER A 283 -29.24 2.47 -25.96
N ILE A 284 -29.73 1.57 -25.10
CA ILE A 284 -31.17 1.29 -24.95
C ILE A 284 -31.91 2.48 -24.33
N LEU A 285 -31.30 3.09 -23.28
CA LEU A 285 -31.91 4.24 -22.60
C LEU A 285 -31.97 5.52 -23.45
N ARG A 286 -31.17 5.60 -24.53
CA ARG A 286 -31.18 6.74 -25.47
C ARG A 286 -32.21 6.62 -26.63
N LYS A 287 -32.76 5.43 -26.81
CA LYS A 287 -33.84 5.18 -27.81
C LYS A 287 -35.23 5.38 -27.18
#